data_7aa3822741296857b886e37ded6f9e43
#
_entry.id   7aa3822741296857b886e37ded6f9e43
#
_cell.length_a   1.000
_cell.length_b   1.000
_cell.length_c   1.000
_cell.angle_alpha   90.00
_cell.angle_beta   90.00
_cell.angle_gamma   90.00
#
_symmetry.space_group_name_H-M   'P 1'
#
loop_
_entity.id
_entity.type
_entity.pdbx_description
1 polymer ?
#
loop_
_entity_poly.entity_id
_entity_poly.type
_entity_poly.pdbx_seq_one_letter_code
_entity_poly.pdbx_strand_id
1 'polypeptide(L)'
;MRLLSSLKLFIIVVLLSPTVYAQDSGFKLPTDQLKFGVFIAQFDPGGTFKMQGERWPPLNGNWKTTGDEIALTMSGGAGGCSGPGRYKLSKDGSKIRFDLVSDECEIRRIIIDRSSWSLASEVKTIPERTIKTSAGERSPAKKAASTSKGSWPSFRGPEASGVADGQNLPDRWDPKTGENILWRTEIPGLAHSSPVVWGNQVFVTSAISSDPKATFRPGLYGDGDASKDRSKQRWMLFALDKRTGKILWQKQAYEGEPLEKRHIKSTYANSTPTTDGRIVVAWFGSEGVYAYDMQGHLLWKVDIGRIDLGAYDIPTYEWGPASSPIIWNNQVILQCDTQADSFLLALDGSTGKTIWKTKREEIPSWGTPTVAKTATGPQLVTNASNYIRAYDPKNGQELWRLGGSSKITAPTPVFADNVFVVVSGRAPERPIFVVRPEARGDVTLPEGKKTSDAIVWSMTGRGSYMPTPLVYQGMLYVLANNGLFDAYDLKTGKEIYRQRLPLVGSGFSSSPVAADGKIYLSNEDGEMLVITAGEKFAHLSTNSMGELLMATPALSDGVMYVRSVSSLFAIGRKSQK
;
A
#
# COMPACT_ATOMS: atom_id res chain seq x y z
N MET A 1 -49.27 -93.29 -26.85
CA MET A 1 -49.78 -92.49 -27.95
C MET A 1 -50.32 -91.18 -27.37
N ARG A 2 -49.75 -90.06 -27.86
CA ARG A 2 -50.01 -88.64 -27.59
C ARG A 2 -49.56 -88.13 -26.19
N LEU A 3 -48.35 -87.58 -26.20
CA LEU A 3 -47.76 -86.61 -25.27
C LEU A 3 -48.40 -85.25 -25.48
N LEU A 4 -48.76 -84.59 -24.43
CA LEU A 4 -49.01 -83.13 -24.36
C LEU A 4 -48.07 -82.54 -23.32
N SER A 5 -47.08 -81.80 -23.82
CA SER A 5 -46.12 -81.08 -23.03
C SER A 5 -46.69 -79.73 -22.53
N SER A 6 -46.70 -79.50 -21.25
CA SER A 6 -47.07 -78.23 -20.66
C SER A 6 -45.83 -77.32 -20.51
N LEU A 7 -45.86 -76.24 -21.26
CA LEU A 7 -44.82 -75.17 -21.17
C LEU A 7 -45.12 -74.25 -19.98
N LYS A 8 -44.33 -74.28 -18.95
CA LYS A 8 -44.40 -73.34 -17.83
C LYS A 8 -43.60 -72.06 -18.14
N LEU A 9 -44.31 -70.94 -18.32
CA LEU A 9 -43.78 -69.62 -18.50
C LEU A 9 -43.24 -69.10 -17.16
N PHE A 10 -41.90 -68.92 -17.00
CA PHE A 10 -41.32 -68.24 -15.87
C PHE A 10 -41.28 -66.73 -16.19
N ILE A 11 -42.09 -65.94 -15.48
CA ILE A 11 -42.00 -64.47 -15.47
C ILE A 11 -40.93 -64.08 -14.47
N ILE A 12 -39.80 -63.61 -14.96
CA ILE A 12 -38.76 -62.97 -14.12
C ILE A 12 -39.21 -61.53 -13.89
N VAL A 13 -39.67 -61.22 -12.67
CA VAL A 13 -39.90 -59.86 -12.23
C VAL A 13 -38.53 -59.29 -11.85
N VAL A 14 -37.97 -58.45 -12.69
CA VAL A 14 -36.81 -57.65 -12.38
C VAL A 14 -37.29 -56.50 -11.48
N LEU A 15 -37.04 -56.61 -10.17
CA LEU A 15 -37.17 -55.52 -9.25
C LEU A 15 -36.06 -54.51 -9.54
N LEU A 16 -36.36 -53.45 -10.30
CA LEU A 16 -35.54 -52.25 -10.38
C LEU A 16 -35.63 -51.54 -9.02
N SER A 17 -34.62 -51.74 -8.18
CA SER A 17 -34.42 -50.89 -7.00
C SER A 17 -34.11 -49.47 -7.51
N PRO A 18 -34.80 -48.43 -7.04
CA PRO A 18 -34.39 -47.09 -7.31
C PRO A 18 -33.06 -46.89 -6.60
N THR A 19 -31.99 -46.76 -7.37
CA THR A 19 -30.73 -46.21 -6.88
C THR A 19 -31.01 -44.78 -6.39
N VAL A 20 -31.22 -44.66 -5.10
CA VAL A 20 -31.21 -43.37 -4.41
C VAL A 20 -29.77 -42.86 -4.59
N TYR A 21 -29.57 -41.97 -5.53
CA TYR A 21 -28.37 -41.15 -5.54
C TYR A 21 -28.37 -40.37 -4.24
N ALA A 22 -27.51 -40.77 -3.30
CA ALA A 22 -27.18 -39.96 -2.14
C ALA A 22 -26.80 -38.57 -2.68
N GLN A 23 -27.59 -37.56 -2.37
CA GLN A 23 -27.18 -36.18 -2.59
C GLN A 23 -25.91 -35.97 -1.78
N ASP A 24 -24.81 -35.87 -2.48
CA ASP A 24 -23.53 -35.48 -1.93
C ASP A 24 -23.74 -34.12 -1.22
N SER A 25 -23.46 -34.06 0.07
CA SER A 25 -23.61 -32.87 0.93
C SER A 25 -22.57 -31.80 0.60
N GLY A 26 -22.25 -31.67 -0.68
CA GLY A 26 -21.26 -30.75 -1.21
C GLY A 26 -21.66 -29.29 -1.08
N PHE A 27 -20.69 -28.41 -1.14
CA PHE A 27 -20.85 -26.97 -1.15
C PHE A 27 -21.80 -26.56 -2.29
N LYS A 28 -22.91 -25.88 -1.95
CA LYS A 28 -23.87 -25.39 -2.94
C LYS A 28 -23.51 -23.97 -3.36
N LEU A 29 -23.17 -23.79 -4.65
CA LEU A 29 -23.04 -22.48 -5.24
C LEU A 29 -24.42 -21.84 -5.43
N PRO A 30 -24.57 -20.53 -5.19
CA PRO A 30 -25.81 -19.82 -5.48
C PRO A 30 -26.03 -19.75 -6.99
N THR A 31 -27.29 -19.71 -7.41
CA THR A 31 -27.71 -19.50 -8.81
C THR A 31 -27.65 -18.03 -9.23
N ASP A 32 -27.57 -17.15 -8.24
CA ASP A 32 -27.43 -15.70 -8.45
C ASP A 32 -26.03 -15.35 -8.93
N GLN A 33 -25.92 -14.18 -9.55
CA GLN A 33 -24.63 -13.67 -9.98
C GLN A 33 -23.71 -13.40 -8.78
N LEU A 34 -22.49 -13.87 -8.90
CA LEU A 34 -21.39 -13.58 -7.99
C LEU A 34 -20.54 -12.43 -8.53
N LYS A 35 -20.05 -11.58 -7.65
CA LYS A 35 -19.19 -10.44 -7.98
C LYS A 35 -17.87 -10.48 -7.20
N PHE A 36 -16.76 -10.25 -7.93
CA PHE A 36 -15.43 -10.06 -7.35
C PHE A 36 -14.68 -8.98 -8.15
N GLY A 37 -14.50 -7.81 -7.57
CA GLY A 37 -13.93 -6.65 -8.26
C GLY A 37 -14.75 -6.27 -9.50
N VAL A 38 -14.09 -6.25 -10.67
CA VAL A 38 -14.72 -5.99 -11.99
C VAL A 38 -15.38 -7.24 -12.59
N PHE A 39 -15.17 -8.42 -12.01
CA PHE A 39 -15.69 -9.67 -12.52
C PHE A 39 -17.09 -9.99 -12.00
N ILE A 40 -17.92 -10.49 -12.89
CA ILE A 40 -19.22 -11.07 -12.60
C ILE A 40 -19.18 -12.52 -13.08
N ALA A 41 -19.53 -13.46 -12.20
CA ALA A 41 -19.64 -14.87 -12.51
C ALA A 41 -21.06 -15.36 -12.26
N GLN A 42 -21.54 -16.24 -13.12
CA GLN A 42 -22.80 -16.96 -12.99
C GLN A 42 -22.54 -18.44 -13.16
N PHE A 43 -23.06 -19.23 -12.24
CA PHE A 43 -22.97 -20.69 -12.24
C PHE A 43 -24.38 -21.27 -12.38
N ASP A 44 -24.70 -21.73 -13.57
CA ASP A 44 -26.04 -22.29 -13.86
C ASP A 44 -26.17 -23.71 -13.29
N PRO A 45 -27.32 -24.09 -12.75
CA PRO A 45 -27.54 -25.43 -12.18
C PRO A 45 -27.33 -26.56 -13.18
N GLY A 46 -27.43 -26.26 -14.48
CA GLY A 46 -27.13 -27.19 -15.58
C GLY A 46 -25.65 -27.50 -15.79
N GLY A 47 -24.76 -26.98 -14.91
CA GLY A 47 -23.33 -27.25 -14.96
C GLY A 47 -22.55 -26.36 -15.93
N THR A 48 -23.12 -25.25 -16.40
CA THR A 48 -22.40 -24.24 -17.17
C THR A 48 -22.04 -23.03 -16.32
N PHE A 49 -20.94 -22.35 -16.64
CA PHE A 49 -20.61 -21.08 -16.02
C PHE A 49 -20.24 -20.03 -17.08
N LYS A 50 -20.49 -18.78 -16.71
CA LYS A 50 -20.02 -17.59 -17.43
C LYS A 50 -19.33 -16.66 -16.45
N MET A 51 -18.18 -16.13 -16.85
CA MET A 51 -17.46 -15.14 -16.08
C MET A 51 -16.97 -14.05 -17.03
N GLN A 52 -17.22 -12.80 -16.68
CA GLN A 52 -16.84 -11.65 -17.50
C GLN A 52 -16.33 -10.53 -16.60
N GLY A 53 -15.39 -9.76 -17.10
CA GLY A 53 -14.84 -8.57 -16.45
C GLY A 53 -14.61 -7.47 -17.48
N GLU A 54 -14.66 -6.22 -17.03
CA GLU A 54 -14.36 -5.08 -17.89
C GLU A 54 -12.93 -5.22 -18.44
N ARG A 55 -12.79 -5.15 -19.79
CA ARG A 55 -11.53 -5.32 -20.54
C ARG A 55 -10.88 -6.71 -20.46
N TRP A 56 -11.57 -7.71 -19.93
CA TRP A 56 -11.11 -9.09 -19.88
C TRP A 56 -11.86 -9.96 -20.88
N PRO A 57 -11.19 -10.95 -21.51
CA PRO A 57 -11.89 -11.91 -22.34
C PRO A 57 -12.89 -12.71 -21.49
N PRO A 58 -14.12 -12.95 -21.99
CA PRO A 58 -15.09 -13.74 -21.25
C PRO A 58 -14.62 -15.18 -21.10
N LEU A 59 -14.76 -15.74 -19.90
CA LEU A 59 -14.52 -17.14 -19.60
C LEU A 59 -15.87 -17.85 -19.54
N ASN A 60 -16.08 -18.81 -20.43
CA ASN A 60 -17.30 -19.63 -20.45
C ASN A 60 -16.89 -21.10 -20.39
N GLY A 61 -17.72 -21.93 -19.76
CA GLY A 61 -17.39 -23.34 -19.66
C GLY A 61 -18.36 -24.16 -18.83
N ASN A 62 -17.90 -25.32 -18.42
CA ASN A 62 -18.67 -26.23 -17.57
C ASN A 62 -18.04 -26.28 -16.17
N TRP A 63 -18.89 -26.49 -15.18
CA TRP A 63 -18.45 -26.66 -13.80
C TRP A 63 -19.09 -27.90 -13.15
N LYS A 64 -18.37 -28.47 -12.19
CA LYS A 64 -18.85 -29.59 -11.37
C LYS A 64 -18.26 -29.48 -9.97
N THR A 65 -19.08 -29.71 -8.95
CA THR A 65 -18.60 -29.82 -7.55
C THR A 65 -18.50 -31.27 -7.12
N THR A 66 -17.50 -31.56 -6.27
CA THR A 66 -17.35 -32.84 -5.57
C THR A 66 -16.90 -32.52 -4.16
N GLY A 67 -17.81 -32.70 -3.19
CA GLY A 67 -17.57 -32.24 -1.82
C GLY A 67 -17.43 -30.72 -1.75
N ASP A 68 -16.29 -30.24 -1.26
CA ASP A 68 -15.93 -28.82 -1.17
C ASP A 68 -15.03 -28.32 -2.34
N GLU A 69 -14.80 -29.16 -3.37
CA GLU A 69 -14.04 -28.77 -4.54
C GLU A 69 -14.95 -28.48 -5.74
N ILE A 70 -14.58 -27.49 -6.54
CA ILE A 70 -15.15 -27.19 -7.86
C ILE A 70 -14.10 -27.41 -8.95
N ALA A 71 -14.52 -28.07 -10.02
CA ALA A 71 -13.75 -28.18 -11.26
C ALA A 71 -14.38 -27.28 -12.33
N LEU A 72 -13.57 -26.43 -12.97
CA LEU A 72 -13.97 -25.50 -14.02
C LEU A 72 -13.26 -25.89 -15.32
N THR A 73 -14.03 -26.20 -16.39
CA THR A 73 -13.49 -26.57 -17.71
C THR A 73 -13.98 -25.54 -18.73
N MET A 74 -13.05 -24.91 -19.46
CA MET A 74 -13.39 -23.91 -20.47
C MET A 74 -13.97 -24.54 -21.72
N SER A 75 -15.03 -23.95 -22.28
CA SER A 75 -15.62 -24.34 -23.59
C SER A 75 -15.13 -23.41 -24.69
N GLY A 76 -13.83 -23.53 -25.05
CA GLY A 76 -13.23 -22.68 -26.08
C GLY A 76 -12.97 -21.24 -25.58
N GLY A 77 -12.10 -20.50 -26.24
CA GLY A 77 -11.88 -19.08 -25.94
C GLY A 77 -10.42 -18.67 -25.94
N ALA A 78 -10.19 -17.38 -25.82
CA ALA A 78 -8.88 -16.77 -25.76
C ALA A 78 -8.07 -17.36 -24.60
N GLY A 79 -6.90 -17.90 -24.90
CA GLY A 79 -5.94 -18.35 -23.88
C GLY A 79 -5.61 -19.85 -23.85
N GLY A 80 -6.21 -20.69 -24.69
CA GLY A 80 -5.77 -22.09 -24.89
C GLY A 80 -5.89 -23.01 -23.68
N CYS A 81 -6.74 -22.70 -22.72
CA CYS A 81 -6.94 -23.48 -21.50
C CYS A 81 -7.80 -24.73 -21.78
N SER A 82 -7.18 -25.87 -22.02
CA SER A 82 -7.86 -27.13 -22.35
C SER A 82 -8.17 -28.02 -21.13
N GLY A 83 -7.45 -27.87 -20.04
CA GLY A 83 -7.59 -28.67 -18.82
C GLY A 83 -8.56 -28.07 -17.79
N PRO A 84 -9.10 -28.90 -16.86
CA PRO A 84 -9.90 -28.39 -15.75
C PRO A 84 -9.03 -27.67 -14.72
N GLY A 85 -9.51 -26.52 -14.23
CA GLY A 85 -8.99 -25.91 -13.00
C GLY A 85 -9.77 -26.41 -11.80
N ARG A 86 -9.09 -26.78 -10.73
CA ARG A 86 -9.69 -27.27 -9.49
C ARG A 86 -9.44 -26.28 -8.37
N TYR A 87 -10.50 -25.94 -7.64
CA TYR A 87 -10.46 -24.98 -6.54
C TYR A 87 -11.26 -25.53 -5.37
N LYS A 88 -10.73 -25.31 -4.16
CA LYS A 88 -11.44 -25.58 -2.93
C LYS A 88 -12.38 -24.42 -2.62
N LEU A 89 -13.62 -24.73 -2.28
CA LEU A 89 -14.64 -23.77 -1.89
C LEU A 89 -14.73 -23.68 -0.37
N SER A 90 -14.78 -22.46 0.15
CA SER A 90 -15.04 -22.20 1.56
C SER A 90 -15.90 -20.95 1.75
N LYS A 91 -16.49 -20.79 2.94
CA LYS A 91 -17.19 -19.56 3.32
C LYS A 91 -16.20 -18.59 3.96
N ASP A 92 -16.22 -17.34 3.50
CA ASP A 92 -15.50 -16.21 4.06
C ASP A 92 -16.54 -15.14 4.45
N GLY A 93 -17.15 -15.30 5.61
CA GLY A 93 -18.36 -14.56 6.01
C GLY A 93 -19.54 -14.91 5.10
N SER A 94 -20.13 -13.91 4.43
CA SER A 94 -21.19 -14.10 3.42
C SER A 94 -20.62 -14.41 2.03
N LYS A 95 -19.29 -14.35 1.83
CA LYS A 95 -18.63 -14.57 0.54
C LYS A 95 -18.29 -16.04 0.34
N ILE A 96 -18.14 -16.42 -0.95
CA ILE A 96 -17.61 -17.71 -1.36
C ILE A 96 -16.15 -17.51 -1.77
N ARG A 97 -15.27 -18.22 -1.09
CA ARG A 97 -13.84 -18.19 -1.36
C ARG A 97 -13.43 -19.38 -2.20
N PHE A 98 -12.58 -19.12 -3.18
CA PHE A 98 -11.95 -20.11 -4.05
C PHE A 98 -10.45 -20.14 -3.77
N ASP A 99 -9.91 -21.29 -3.38
CA ASP A 99 -8.47 -21.50 -3.17
C ASP A 99 -7.98 -22.56 -4.17
N LEU A 100 -6.86 -22.30 -4.84
CA LEU A 100 -6.29 -23.17 -5.87
C LEU A 100 -5.93 -24.54 -5.33
N VAL A 101 -6.41 -25.58 -5.99
CA VAL A 101 -5.93 -26.96 -5.83
C VAL A 101 -4.98 -27.31 -6.98
N SER A 102 -5.45 -27.15 -8.24
CA SER A 102 -4.63 -27.34 -9.44
C SER A 102 -5.27 -26.60 -10.62
N ASP A 103 -4.50 -25.82 -11.37
CA ASP A 103 -4.94 -25.18 -12.60
C ASP A 103 -3.71 -24.80 -13.44
N GLU A 104 -3.65 -25.25 -14.68
CA GLU A 104 -2.60 -24.89 -15.64
C GLU A 104 -2.95 -23.61 -16.42
N CYS A 105 -4.22 -23.20 -16.41
CA CYS A 105 -4.69 -22.00 -17.08
C CYS A 105 -4.33 -20.74 -16.29
N GLU A 106 -3.38 -19.98 -16.79
CA GLU A 106 -2.90 -18.76 -16.12
C GLU A 106 -4.02 -17.72 -15.94
N ILE A 107 -4.80 -17.45 -17.00
CA ILE A 107 -5.91 -16.46 -16.94
C ILE A 107 -6.94 -16.85 -15.88
N ARG A 108 -7.34 -18.13 -15.83
CA ARG A 108 -8.31 -18.60 -14.84
C ARG A 108 -7.75 -18.53 -13.42
N ARG A 109 -6.48 -18.91 -13.21
CA ARG A 109 -5.81 -18.77 -11.89
C ARG A 109 -5.78 -17.33 -11.42
N ILE A 110 -5.39 -16.40 -12.30
CA ILE A 110 -5.31 -14.97 -11.97
C ILE A 110 -6.63 -14.44 -11.42
N ILE A 111 -7.76 -14.86 -12.00
CA ILE A 111 -9.10 -14.38 -11.63
C ILE A 111 -9.62 -15.10 -10.39
N ILE A 112 -9.37 -16.40 -10.25
CA ILE A 112 -10.11 -17.26 -9.32
C ILE A 112 -9.30 -17.63 -8.08
N ASP A 113 -7.97 -17.84 -8.18
CA ASP A 113 -7.18 -18.27 -7.02
C ASP A 113 -7.23 -17.25 -5.88
N ARG A 114 -7.67 -17.69 -4.69
CA ARG A 114 -7.83 -16.90 -3.47
C ARG A 114 -8.81 -15.72 -3.60
N SER A 115 -9.75 -15.84 -4.54
CA SER A 115 -10.80 -14.84 -4.68
C SER A 115 -11.97 -15.12 -3.74
N SER A 116 -12.57 -14.06 -3.19
CA SER A 116 -13.76 -14.14 -2.34
C SER A 116 -14.91 -13.39 -3.02
N TRP A 117 -15.92 -14.13 -3.48
CA TRP A 117 -17.02 -13.65 -4.29
C TRP A 117 -18.27 -13.41 -3.46
N SER A 118 -18.90 -12.24 -3.62
CA SER A 118 -20.17 -11.87 -3.00
C SER A 118 -21.32 -12.08 -3.97
N LEU A 119 -22.54 -12.29 -3.49
CA LEU A 119 -23.72 -12.17 -4.33
C LEU A 119 -23.79 -10.76 -4.93
N ALA A 120 -24.06 -10.66 -6.23
CA ALA A 120 -24.12 -9.35 -6.91
C ALA A 120 -25.26 -8.48 -6.35
N SER A 121 -26.36 -9.10 -5.87
CA SER A 121 -27.46 -8.44 -5.17
C SER A 121 -27.09 -7.91 -3.79
N GLU A 122 -26.12 -8.53 -3.09
CA GLU A 122 -25.67 -8.13 -1.75
C GLU A 122 -24.62 -7.01 -1.78
N VAL A 123 -24.03 -6.72 -2.93
CA VAL A 123 -23.00 -5.67 -3.07
C VAL A 123 -23.52 -4.27 -2.69
N LYS A 124 -24.85 -4.10 -2.55
CA LYS A 124 -25.45 -2.84 -2.06
C LYS A 124 -25.33 -2.63 -0.56
N THR A 125 -24.99 -3.68 0.21
CA THR A 125 -24.79 -3.58 1.66
C THR A 125 -23.55 -4.38 2.06
N ILE A 126 -22.36 -3.80 1.85
CA ILE A 126 -21.13 -4.29 2.49
C ILE A 126 -21.36 -4.17 4.00
N PRO A 127 -21.27 -5.27 4.79
CA PRO A 127 -21.40 -5.17 6.23
C PRO A 127 -20.42 -4.14 6.77
N GLU A 128 -20.91 -3.26 7.66
CA GLU A 128 -20.03 -2.27 8.25
C GLU A 128 -18.86 -2.97 8.95
N ARG A 129 -17.65 -2.64 8.54
CA ARG A 129 -16.42 -3.23 9.08
C ARG A 129 -16.34 -2.97 10.59
N THR A 130 -16.33 -4.01 11.38
CA THR A 130 -16.21 -3.89 12.82
C THR A 130 -14.77 -3.62 13.20
N ILE A 131 -14.52 -2.46 13.78
CA ILE A 131 -13.22 -2.06 14.32
C ILE A 131 -13.17 -2.48 15.79
N LYS A 132 -12.18 -3.32 16.14
CA LYS A 132 -12.02 -3.84 17.50
C LYS A 132 -10.78 -3.24 18.15
N THR A 133 -10.97 -2.53 19.25
CA THR A 133 -9.88 -1.96 20.04
C THR A 133 -9.66 -2.80 21.30
N SER A 134 -8.40 -3.10 21.59
CA SER A 134 -7.97 -3.73 22.84
C SER A 134 -6.97 -2.81 23.55
N ALA A 135 -7.20 -2.55 24.83
CA ALA A 135 -6.27 -1.79 25.66
C ALA A 135 -5.00 -2.61 25.93
N GLY A 136 -3.88 -1.91 26.02
CA GLY A 136 -2.60 -2.46 26.49
C GLY A 136 -2.49 -2.41 28.03
N GLU A 137 -1.30 -2.67 28.51
CA GLU A 137 -1.02 -2.76 29.96
C GLU A 137 -0.92 -1.39 30.65
N ARG A 138 -0.76 -0.30 29.90
CA ARG A 138 -0.55 1.06 30.44
C ARG A 138 -1.33 2.11 29.67
N SER A 139 -1.59 3.23 30.32
CA SER A 139 -2.13 4.42 29.66
C SER A 139 -0.99 5.35 29.23
N PRO A 140 -1.10 6.04 28.08
CA PRO A 140 -0.06 6.97 27.61
C PRO A 140 0.07 8.19 28.51
N ALA A 141 1.24 8.85 28.44
CA ALA A 141 1.47 10.12 29.14
C ALA A 141 0.44 11.18 28.73
N LYS A 142 -0.05 11.97 29.67
CA LYS A 142 -1.16 12.93 29.48
C LYS A 142 -0.83 14.15 28.62
N LYS A 143 0.46 14.50 28.41
CA LYS A 143 0.89 15.66 27.61
C LYS A 143 1.73 15.21 26.41
N ALA A 144 1.46 15.78 25.23
CA ALA A 144 2.40 15.72 24.12
C ALA A 144 3.74 16.32 24.56
N ALA A 145 4.84 15.67 24.21
CA ALA A 145 6.12 16.32 24.27
C ALA A 145 6.07 17.54 23.34
N SER A 146 6.63 18.69 23.77
CA SER A 146 6.83 19.82 22.86
C SER A 146 7.59 19.31 21.63
N THR A 147 7.23 19.79 20.42
CA THR A 147 7.96 19.45 19.19
C THR A 147 9.45 19.52 19.45
N SER A 148 10.15 18.37 19.43
CA SER A 148 11.59 18.41 19.61
C SER A 148 12.18 19.02 18.35
N LYS A 149 12.97 20.07 18.49
CA LYS A 149 13.76 20.64 17.39
C LYS A 149 14.52 19.48 16.74
N GLY A 150 14.47 19.37 15.42
CA GLY A 150 15.14 18.30 14.68
C GLY A 150 14.41 16.95 14.68
N SER A 151 13.13 16.84 15.06
CA SER A 151 12.39 15.58 14.91
C SER A 151 11.93 15.34 13.48
N TRP A 152 11.84 14.04 13.11
CA TRP A 152 11.30 13.53 11.84
C TRP A 152 10.18 12.52 12.15
N PRO A 153 8.97 13.02 12.53
CA PRO A 153 7.99 12.24 13.29
C PRO A 153 7.16 11.23 12.49
N SER A 154 7.21 11.27 11.16
CA SER A 154 6.38 10.45 10.27
C SER A 154 7.04 10.30 8.90
N PHE A 155 6.37 9.62 7.98
CA PHE A 155 6.80 9.54 6.59
C PHE A 155 7.04 10.94 6.01
N ARG A 156 8.27 11.18 5.49
CA ARG A 156 8.75 12.45 4.96
C ARG A 156 8.84 13.60 5.99
N GLY A 157 8.84 13.29 7.28
CA GLY A 157 9.07 14.27 8.33
C GLY A 157 7.91 15.23 8.62
N PRO A 158 8.19 16.43 9.14
CA PRO A 158 7.15 17.40 9.45
C PRO A 158 6.30 17.75 8.22
N GLU A 159 4.98 17.66 8.36
CA GLU A 159 4.00 17.98 7.29
C GLU A 159 4.25 17.25 5.97
N ALA A 160 4.94 16.09 6.01
CA ALA A 160 5.37 15.31 4.85
C ALA A 160 6.20 16.10 3.81
N SER A 161 6.86 17.17 4.23
CA SER A 161 7.60 18.10 3.35
C SER A 161 8.81 17.47 2.66
N GLY A 162 9.49 16.52 3.34
CA GLY A 162 10.77 15.98 2.85
C GLY A 162 11.95 16.96 2.99
N VAL A 163 11.79 18.07 3.70
CA VAL A 163 12.77 19.16 3.79
C VAL A 163 13.22 19.37 5.22
N ALA A 164 14.52 19.54 5.42
CA ALA A 164 15.11 19.92 6.71
C ALA A 164 16.39 20.74 6.49
N ASP A 165 16.29 22.06 6.46
CA ASP A 165 17.47 22.93 6.38
C ASP A 165 18.22 23.04 7.71
N GLY A 166 19.49 23.48 7.65
CA GLY A 166 20.36 23.60 8.81
C GLY A 166 21.01 22.29 9.25
N GLN A 167 20.99 21.25 8.41
CA GLN A 167 21.54 19.94 8.74
C GLN A 167 23.04 19.81 8.46
N ASN A 168 23.58 20.58 7.53
CA ASN A 168 24.99 20.48 7.09
C ASN A 168 25.42 19.05 6.76
N LEU A 169 24.57 18.31 6.02
CA LEU A 169 24.83 16.92 5.66
C LEU A 169 26.04 16.80 4.72
N PRO A 170 26.78 15.66 4.78
CA PRO A 170 27.87 15.39 3.86
C PRO A 170 27.35 15.15 2.44
N ASP A 171 28.20 15.43 1.44
CA ASP A 171 27.95 15.08 0.04
C ASP A 171 28.49 13.69 -0.29
N ARG A 172 29.49 13.23 0.49
CA ARG A 172 30.18 11.95 0.29
C ARG A 172 30.16 11.12 1.57
N TRP A 173 29.96 9.84 1.39
CA TRP A 173 30.07 8.82 2.42
C TRP A 173 30.37 7.46 1.79
N ASP A 174 30.96 6.56 2.57
CA ASP A 174 31.26 5.21 2.12
C ASP A 174 31.12 4.21 3.29
N PRO A 175 30.13 3.31 3.25
CA PRO A 175 29.96 2.26 4.24
C PRO A 175 31.15 1.28 4.33
N LYS A 176 31.95 1.10 3.28
CA LYS A 176 33.10 0.19 3.26
C LYS A 176 34.29 0.78 4.01
N THR A 177 34.60 2.04 3.79
CA THR A 177 35.70 2.75 4.48
C THR A 177 35.26 3.36 5.81
N GLY A 178 33.94 3.51 6.01
CA GLY A 178 33.37 4.19 7.16
C GLY A 178 33.42 5.71 7.03
N GLU A 179 33.74 6.29 5.88
CA GLU A 179 33.69 7.74 5.66
C GLU A 179 32.27 8.25 5.89
N ASN A 180 32.13 9.24 6.82
CA ASN A 180 30.84 9.86 7.17
C ASN A 180 29.73 8.88 7.60
N ILE A 181 30.05 7.64 7.93
CA ILE A 181 29.16 6.68 8.58
C ILE A 181 29.38 6.80 10.09
N LEU A 182 28.38 7.30 10.81
CA LEU A 182 28.44 7.43 12.26
C LEU A 182 28.24 6.08 12.95
N TRP A 183 27.25 5.33 12.47
CA TRP A 183 26.97 3.95 12.87
C TRP A 183 26.15 3.21 11.80
N ARG A 184 26.20 1.89 11.89
CA ARG A 184 25.37 0.95 11.14
C ARG A 184 24.83 -0.10 12.10
N THR A 185 23.55 -0.41 12.02
CA THR A 185 22.88 -1.43 12.83
C THR A 185 22.09 -2.37 11.94
N GLU A 186 22.33 -3.66 12.07
CA GLU A 186 21.53 -4.68 11.38
C GLU A 186 20.11 -4.72 11.97
N ILE A 187 19.11 -4.73 11.09
CA ILE A 187 17.70 -4.88 11.46
C ILE A 187 17.17 -6.13 10.76
N PRO A 188 16.81 -7.18 11.49
CA PRO A 188 16.36 -8.42 10.90
C PRO A 188 15.01 -8.26 10.17
N GLY A 189 14.82 -9.06 9.12
CA GLY A 189 13.60 -9.07 8.32
C GLY A 189 13.56 -8.01 7.21
N LEU A 190 12.45 -7.97 6.47
CA LEU A 190 12.27 -7.13 5.31
C LEU A 190 11.32 -5.96 5.62
N ALA A 191 11.68 -4.74 5.18
CA ALA A 191 10.83 -3.58 5.30
C ALA A 191 11.18 -2.50 4.25
N HIS A 192 10.15 -1.77 3.82
CA HIS A 192 10.29 -0.53 3.05
C HIS A 192 9.89 0.71 3.86
N SER A 193 9.53 0.50 5.14
CA SER A 193 9.22 1.61 6.05
C SER A 193 10.43 2.52 6.23
N SER A 194 10.17 3.84 6.18
CA SER A 194 11.18 4.87 6.42
C SER A 194 11.51 4.98 7.91
N PRO A 195 12.73 5.42 8.26
CA PRO A 195 13.05 5.75 9.64
C PRO A 195 12.25 6.95 10.14
N VAL A 196 11.90 6.94 11.43
CA VAL A 196 11.23 8.03 12.13
C VAL A 196 12.07 8.41 13.33
N VAL A 197 12.25 9.71 13.58
CA VAL A 197 13.14 10.22 14.60
C VAL A 197 12.41 11.14 15.57
N TRP A 198 12.55 10.89 16.87
CA TRP A 198 12.05 11.77 17.93
C TRP A 198 12.97 11.78 19.13
N GLY A 199 13.39 12.96 19.56
CA GLY A 199 14.36 13.09 20.66
C GLY A 199 15.63 12.31 20.39
N ASN A 200 15.96 11.36 21.25
CA ASN A 200 17.14 10.49 21.12
C ASN A 200 16.82 9.09 20.58
N GLN A 201 15.68 8.91 19.91
CA GLN A 201 15.26 7.61 19.40
C GLN A 201 15.00 7.63 17.89
N VAL A 202 15.35 6.52 17.23
CA VAL A 202 14.99 6.22 15.85
C VAL A 202 14.11 4.98 15.84
N PHE A 203 12.98 5.04 15.14
CA PHE A 203 12.03 3.93 15.04
C PHE A 203 11.97 3.39 13.62
N VAL A 204 11.94 2.06 13.49
CA VAL A 204 11.75 1.34 12.23
C VAL A 204 10.90 0.10 12.46
N THR A 205 10.10 -0.26 11.46
CA THR A 205 9.35 -1.53 11.45
C THR A 205 10.08 -2.59 10.62
N SER A 206 9.73 -3.86 10.80
CA SER A 206 10.22 -4.96 9.98
C SER A 206 9.27 -6.15 10.05
N ALA A 207 9.27 -7.01 9.02
CA ALA A 207 8.61 -8.30 9.02
C ALA A 207 9.67 -9.41 8.85
N ILE A 208 9.80 -10.26 9.86
CA ILE A 208 10.78 -11.34 9.89
C ILE A 208 10.08 -12.62 9.45
N SER A 209 10.46 -13.13 8.29
CA SER A 209 9.91 -14.36 7.73
C SER A 209 10.46 -15.61 8.39
N SER A 210 9.63 -16.66 8.50
CA SER A 210 10.08 -18.01 8.85
C SER A 210 10.83 -18.70 7.69
N ASP A 211 10.69 -18.21 6.46
CA ASP A 211 11.51 -18.63 5.33
C ASP A 211 12.79 -17.79 5.28
N PRO A 212 13.97 -18.38 5.51
CA PRO A 212 15.25 -17.67 5.46
C PRO A 212 15.62 -17.17 4.06
N LYS A 213 14.93 -17.63 3.01
CA LYS A 213 15.11 -17.21 1.63
C LYS A 213 14.13 -16.12 1.21
N ALA A 214 13.25 -15.66 2.11
CA ALA A 214 12.30 -14.59 1.83
C ALA A 214 13.05 -13.35 1.35
N THR A 215 12.60 -12.79 0.23
CA THR A 215 13.18 -11.62 -0.39
C THR A 215 12.13 -10.84 -1.18
N PHE A 216 12.51 -9.69 -1.72
CA PHE A 216 11.74 -8.94 -2.70
C PHE A 216 12.61 -8.68 -3.95
N ARG A 217 11.99 -8.27 -5.04
CA ARG A 217 12.66 -8.01 -6.32
C ARG A 217 12.54 -6.54 -6.70
N PRO A 218 13.65 -5.75 -6.68
CA PRO A 218 13.64 -4.39 -7.21
C PRO A 218 13.37 -4.39 -8.71
N GLY A 219 12.88 -3.28 -9.25
CA GLY A 219 12.69 -3.12 -10.69
C GLY A 219 11.43 -2.35 -11.09
N LEU A 220 11.33 -2.05 -12.38
CA LEU A 220 10.21 -1.34 -13.00
C LEU A 220 9.17 -2.34 -13.49
N TYR A 221 8.46 -2.95 -12.57
CA TYR A 221 7.36 -3.85 -12.88
C TYR A 221 6.09 -3.02 -13.13
N GLY A 222 5.30 -3.45 -14.11
CA GLY A 222 3.93 -3.00 -14.31
C GLY A 222 2.97 -3.70 -13.35
N ASP A 223 1.80 -4.10 -13.86
CA ASP A 223 0.81 -4.87 -13.10
C ASP A 223 1.30 -6.32 -12.92
N GLY A 224 2.26 -6.48 -12.01
CA GLY A 224 2.84 -7.78 -11.71
C GLY A 224 2.00 -8.57 -10.71
N ASP A 225 2.08 -9.89 -10.78
CA ASP A 225 1.45 -10.79 -9.82
C ASP A 225 2.00 -10.59 -8.40
N ALA A 226 1.22 -11.03 -7.44
CA ALA A 226 1.62 -11.05 -6.04
C ALA A 226 2.78 -12.04 -5.79
N SER A 227 3.56 -11.76 -4.73
CA SER A 227 4.54 -12.71 -4.23
C SER A 227 3.88 -14.02 -3.81
N LYS A 228 4.55 -15.14 -4.09
CA LYS A 228 4.12 -16.47 -3.65
C LYS A 228 4.51 -16.78 -2.20
N ASP A 229 5.29 -15.90 -1.56
CA ASP A 229 5.70 -16.04 -0.16
C ASP A 229 4.48 -15.88 0.78
N ARG A 230 4.16 -16.97 1.48
CA ARG A 230 3.08 -17.06 2.47
C ARG A 230 3.61 -17.56 3.81
N SER A 231 4.92 -17.53 3.98
CA SER A 231 5.57 -17.97 5.21
C SER A 231 5.11 -17.15 6.41
N LYS A 232 5.10 -17.79 7.57
CA LYS A 232 4.78 -17.13 8.85
C LYS A 232 5.73 -15.95 9.07
N GLN A 233 5.18 -14.81 9.46
CA GLN A 233 5.92 -13.59 9.71
C GLN A 233 5.83 -13.19 11.18
N ARG A 234 6.86 -12.51 11.68
CA ARG A 234 6.84 -11.75 12.93
C ARG A 234 6.95 -10.26 12.58
N TRP A 235 5.91 -9.50 12.86
CA TRP A 235 5.88 -8.05 12.64
C TRP A 235 6.47 -7.35 13.85
N MET A 236 7.52 -6.57 13.61
CA MET A 236 8.37 -5.99 14.64
C MET A 236 8.41 -4.47 14.57
N LEU A 237 8.48 -3.83 15.72
CA LEU A 237 8.85 -2.42 15.88
C LEU A 237 10.16 -2.35 16.69
N PHE A 238 11.13 -1.60 16.18
CA PHE A 238 12.43 -1.36 16.81
C PHE A 238 12.56 0.10 17.21
N ALA A 239 13.15 0.37 18.35
CA ALA A 239 13.65 1.67 18.76
C ALA A 239 15.16 1.59 18.98
N LEU A 240 15.89 2.50 18.35
CA LEU A 240 17.34 2.59 18.45
C LEU A 240 17.74 3.92 19.11
N ASP A 241 18.83 3.92 19.83
CA ASP A 241 19.48 5.14 20.27
C ASP A 241 20.00 5.91 19.05
N LYS A 242 19.56 7.14 18.91
CA LYS A 242 19.84 8.01 17.76
C LYS A 242 21.33 8.24 17.54
N ARG A 243 22.11 8.33 18.61
CA ARG A 243 23.54 8.68 18.57
C ARG A 243 24.44 7.47 18.31
N THR A 244 24.06 6.30 18.84
CA THR A 244 24.93 5.10 18.84
C THR A 244 24.43 3.98 17.94
N GLY A 245 23.17 4.02 17.50
CA GLY A 245 22.53 2.94 16.76
C GLY A 245 22.17 1.72 17.61
N LYS A 246 22.44 1.73 18.93
CA LYS A 246 22.11 0.60 19.81
C LYS A 246 20.60 0.40 19.87
N ILE A 247 20.13 -0.83 19.69
CA ILE A 247 18.73 -1.18 19.90
C ILE A 247 18.40 -1.00 21.37
N LEU A 248 17.51 -0.07 21.68
CA LEU A 248 17.02 0.20 23.03
C LEU A 248 15.94 -0.82 23.42
N TRP A 249 15.04 -1.09 22.49
CA TRP A 249 14.02 -2.10 22.63
C TRP A 249 13.52 -2.57 21.25
N GLN A 250 12.96 -3.75 21.22
CA GLN A 250 12.24 -4.31 20.07
C GLN A 250 10.97 -4.97 20.56
N LYS A 251 9.87 -4.81 19.81
CA LYS A 251 8.57 -5.37 20.15
C LYS A 251 7.98 -6.14 19.01
N GLN A 252 7.54 -7.36 19.27
CA GLN A 252 6.73 -8.14 18.36
C GLN A 252 5.29 -7.67 18.50
N ALA A 253 4.75 -7.07 17.44
CA ALA A 253 3.37 -6.60 17.39
C ALA A 253 2.41 -7.76 17.10
N TYR A 254 2.76 -8.59 16.10
CA TYR A 254 1.97 -9.73 15.67
C TYR A 254 2.87 -10.86 15.16
N GLU A 255 2.35 -12.08 15.17
CA GLU A 255 2.98 -13.24 14.55
C GLU A 255 1.91 -14.14 13.93
N GLY A 256 2.09 -14.52 12.67
CA GLY A 256 1.13 -15.35 11.95
C GLY A 256 1.44 -15.46 10.46
N GLU A 257 0.61 -16.18 9.74
CA GLU A 257 0.60 -16.13 8.28
C GLU A 257 -0.03 -14.81 7.83
N PRO A 258 0.50 -14.17 6.76
CA PRO A 258 -0.06 -12.92 6.23
C PRO A 258 -1.52 -13.12 5.77
N LEU A 259 -2.39 -12.19 6.16
CA LEU A 259 -3.81 -12.20 5.78
C LEU A 259 -4.01 -11.82 4.31
N GLU A 260 -3.13 -10.98 3.75
CA GLU A 260 -3.08 -10.62 2.33
C GLU A 260 -1.75 -11.01 1.69
N LYS A 261 -1.72 -11.00 0.36
CA LYS A 261 -0.48 -11.12 -0.42
C LYS A 261 0.24 -9.76 -0.45
N ARG A 262 1.49 -9.77 -0.91
CA ARG A 262 2.27 -8.56 -1.21
C ARG A 262 2.74 -8.57 -2.66
N HIS A 263 2.97 -7.41 -3.24
CA HIS A 263 3.65 -7.32 -4.55
C HIS A 263 5.04 -7.97 -4.47
N ILE A 264 5.55 -8.52 -5.57
CA ILE A 264 6.89 -9.12 -5.61
C ILE A 264 8.00 -8.13 -5.20
N LYS A 265 7.78 -6.85 -5.42
CA LYS A 265 8.67 -5.75 -5.03
C LYS A 265 8.46 -5.29 -3.58
N SER A 266 7.35 -5.67 -2.95
CA SER A 266 6.91 -5.19 -1.64
C SER A 266 7.38 -6.10 -0.51
N THR A 267 7.15 -5.66 0.73
CA THR A 267 7.36 -6.42 1.97
C THR A 267 6.07 -6.44 2.78
N TYR A 268 6.06 -7.14 3.91
CA TYR A 268 4.95 -7.10 4.88
C TYR A 268 5.10 -5.97 5.91
N ALA A 269 6.08 -5.04 5.74
CA ALA A 269 6.31 -3.90 6.60
C ALA A 269 6.67 -2.65 5.77
N ASN A 270 5.72 -2.16 4.96
CA ASN A 270 5.94 -0.98 4.11
C ASN A 270 5.55 0.32 4.81
N SER A 271 4.50 0.30 5.65
CA SER A 271 4.02 1.48 6.35
C SER A 271 5.07 2.02 7.31
N THR A 272 5.38 3.29 7.18
CA THR A 272 6.31 4.00 8.07
C THR A 272 5.61 4.27 9.40
N PRO A 273 6.23 4.00 10.56
CA PRO A 273 5.64 4.34 11.85
C PRO A 273 5.51 5.85 12.02
N THR A 274 4.74 6.29 13.01
CA THR A 274 4.61 7.72 13.36
C THR A 274 4.68 7.92 14.86
N THR A 275 5.11 9.10 15.29
CA THR A 275 5.21 9.44 16.72
C THR A 275 4.93 10.92 16.97
N ASP A 276 4.41 11.24 18.15
CA ASP A 276 4.28 12.59 18.68
C ASP A 276 5.13 12.79 19.95
N GLY A 277 6.04 11.86 20.24
CA GLY A 277 6.90 11.87 21.42
C GLY A 277 6.25 11.36 22.70
N ARG A 278 4.96 11.00 22.66
CA ARG A 278 4.25 10.27 23.73
C ARG A 278 4.06 8.82 23.36
N ILE A 279 3.65 8.60 22.13
CA ILE A 279 3.37 7.30 21.56
C ILE A 279 4.14 7.11 20.25
N VAL A 280 4.42 5.89 19.92
CA VAL A 280 4.84 5.46 18.59
C VAL A 280 3.83 4.47 18.06
N VAL A 281 3.34 4.73 16.85
CA VAL A 281 2.29 3.93 16.20
C VAL A 281 2.87 3.21 15.00
N ALA A 282 2.69 1.89 14.95
CA ALA A 282 3.01 1.05 13.81
C ALA A 282 1.72 0.47 13.22
N TRP A 283 1.59 0.47 11.91
CA TRP A 283 0.49 -0.14 11.17
C TRP A 283 1.01 -1.21 10.22
N PHE A 284 0.50 -2.42 10.37
CA PHE A 284 0.90 -3.58 9.59
C PHE A 284 -0.24 -4.12 8.70
N GLY A 285 -0.99 -3.21 8.08
CA GLY A 285 -2.10 -3.60 7.21
C GLY A 285 -3.19 -4.34 7.94
N SER A 286 -3.56 -5.49 7.44
CA SER A 286 -4.60 -6.36 8.02
C SER A 286 -4.22 -6.93 9.38
N GLU A 287 -2.94 -7.01 9.73
CA GLU A 287 -2.46 -7.48 11.03
C GLU A 287 -2.68 -6.45 12.14
N GLY A 288 -3.11 -5.23 11.79
CA GLY A 288 -3.60 -4.24 12.73
C GLY A 288 -2.69 -3.05 12.98
N VAL A 289 -3.18 -2.17 13.87
CA VAL A 289 -2.52 -0.95 14.31
C VAL A 289 -2.12 -1.09 15.77
N TYR A 290 -0.88 -0.75 16.09
CA TYR A 290 -0.30 -0.93 17.42
C TYR A 290 0.32 0.37 17.91
N ALA A 291 -0.03 0.81 19.10
CA ALA A 291 0.61 1.95 19.75
C ALA A 291 1.39 1.52 20.98
N TYR A 292 2.58 2.05 21.09
CA TYR A 292 3.48 1.84 22.22
C TYR A 292 3.85 3.20 22.84
N ASP A 293 4.22 3.22 24.13
CA ASP A 293 4.92 4.35 24.68
C ASP A 293 6.37 4.42 24.16
N MET A 294 7.10 5.49 24.50
CA MET A 294 8.48 5.66 24.05
C MET A 294 9.45 4.64 24.67
N GLN A 295 9.02 3.88 25.67
CA GLN A 295 9.77 2.79 26.32
C GLN A 295 9.39 1.41 25.76
N GLY A 296 8.44 1.36 24.81
CA GLY A 296 8.02 0.12 24.15
C GLY A 296 6.96 -0.68 24.92
N HIS A 297 6.23 -0.09 25.87
CA HIS A 297 5.06 -0.75 26.47
C HIS A 297 3.86 -0.57 25.55
N LEU A 298 3.15 -1.64 25.28
CA LEU A 298 1.93 -1.61 24.46
C LEU A 298 0.83 -0.82 25.20
N LEU A 299 0.30 0.21 24.53
CA LEU A 299 -0.78 1.04 25.05
C LEU A 299 -2.14 0.57 24.55
N TRP A 300 -2.22 0.24 23.26
CA TRP A 300 -3.42 -0.29 22.63
C TRP A 300 -3.10 -0.95 21.30
N LYS A 301 -4.00 -1.80 20.85
CA LYS A 301 -4.02 -2.37 19.50
C LYS A 301 -5.41 -2.29 18.91
N VAL A 302 -5.49 -2.13 17.58
CA VAL A 302 -6.76 -2.04 16.85
C VAL A 302 -6.72 -3.00 15.68
N ASP A 303 -7.69 -3.89 15.63
CA ASP A 303 -8.01 -4.71 14.47
C ASP A 303 -8.97 -3.90 13.57
N ILE A 304 -8.53 -3.58 12.38
CA ILE A 304 -9.31 -2.83 11.38
C ILE A 304 -9.87 -3.73 10.28
N GLY A 305 -9.71 -5.05 10.43
CA GLY A 305 -10.09 -6.06 9.46
C GLY A 305 -9.16 -6.10 8.25
N ARG A 306 -9.48 -6.95 7.29
CA ARG A 306 -8.64 -7.18 6.10
C ARG A 306 -8.55 -5.94 5.22
N ILE A 307 -7.34 -5.54 4.86
CA ILE A 307 -7.01 -4.40 4.00
C ILE A 307 -6.52 -4.95 2.66
N ASP A 308 -7.45 -5.36 1.81
CA ASP A 308 -7.20 -5.96 0.50
C ASP A 308 -6.86 -4.89 -0.55
N LEU A 309 -5.58 -4.59 -0.70
CA LEU A 309 -5.07 -3.69 -1.73
C LEU A 309 -4.40 -4.47 -2.85
N GLY A 310 -4.77 -4.16 -4.09
CA GLY A 310 -4.19 -4.80 -5.27
C GLY A 310 -4.51 -4.05 -6.55
N ALA A 311 -4.28 -4.68 -7.69
CA ALA A 311 -4.70 -4.14 -8.97
C ALA A 311 -6.23 -4.00 -9.00
N TYR A 312 -6.72 -2.82 -9.31
CA TYR A 312 -8.17 -2.54 -9.28
C TYR A 312 -8.96 -3.37 -10.30
N ASP A 313 -8.31 -3.80 -11.37
CA ASP A 313 -8.86 -4.59 -12.47
C ASP A 313 -8.51 -6.08 -12.39
N ILE A 314 -7.58 -6.47 -11.50
CA ILE A 314 -7.19 -7.85 -11.26
C ILE A 314 -7.18 -8.12 -9.74
N PRO A 315 -8.35 -8.35 -9.13
CA PRO A 315 -8.46 -8.43 -7.67
C PRO A 315 -7.59 -9.50 -6.99
N THR A 316 -7.16 -10.54 -7.72
CA THR A 316 -6.23 -11.55 -7.21
C THR A 316 -4.79 -11.07 -7.13
N TYR A 317 -4.45 -9.97 -7.82
CA TYR A 317 -3.16 -9.31 -7.69
C TYR A 317 -3.16 -8.41 -6.45
N GLU A 318 -3.10 -9.01 -5.28
CA GLU A 318 -2.96 -8.30 -4.01
C GLU A 318 -1.51 -7.85 -3.84
N TRP A 319 -1.32 -6.56 -3.54
CA TRP A 319 0.01 -5.95 -3.42
C TRP A 319 0.35 -5.51 -2.01
N GLY A 320 -0.61 -5.60 -1.10
CA GLY A 320 -0.47 -5.21 0.29
C GLY A 320 -0.47 -3.69 0.52
N PRO A 321 -0.68 -3.25 1.77
CA PRO A 321 -0.72 -1.84 2.15
C PRO A 321 0.67 -1.22 2.20
N ALA A 322 0.72 0.11 1.95
CA ALA A 322 1.91 0.93 2.13
C ALA A 322 1.60 2.35 2.63
N SER A 323 0.34 2.77 2.65
CA SER A 323 -0.06 3.99 3.33
C SER A 323 0.42 3.97 4.79
N SER A 324 0.92 5.09 5.28
CA SER A 324 1.44 5.21 6.64
C SER A 324 0.46 5.93 7.56
N PRO A 325 0.40 5.61 8.85
CA PRO A 325 -0.36 6.36 9.82
C PRO A 325 0.25 7.75 10.01
N ILE A 326 -0.58 8.74 10.33
CA ILE A 326 -0.14 10.05 10.77
C ILE A 326 -0.77 10.40 12.12
N ILE A 327 -0.12 11.27 12.89
CA ILE A 327 -0.69 11.79 14.15
C ILE A 327 -0.95 13.28 14.00
N TRP A 328 -2.19 13.68 14.30
CA TRP A 328 -2.61 15.08 14.34
C TRP A 328 -3.52 15.32 15.55
N ASN A 329 -3.17 16.26 16.41
CA ASN A 329 -3.95 16.61 17.61
C ASN A 329 -4.47 15.40 18.42
N ASN A 330 -3.59 14.47 18.75
CA ASN A 330 -3.91 13.21 19.45
C ASN A 330 -4.83 12.26 18.64
N GLN A 331 -4.98 12.46 17.35
CA GLN A 331 -5.68 11.52 16.48
C GLN A 331 -4.67 10.77 15.63
N VAL A 332 -4.78 9.45 15.56
CA VAL A 332 -4.06 8.58 14.61
C VAL A 332 -4.97 8.40 13.40
N ILE A 333 -4.54 8.90 12.24
CA ILE A 333 -5.34 8.90 11.02
C ILE A 333 -4.76 7.90 10.03
N LEU A 334 -5.62 7.07 9.45
CA LEU A 334 -5.31 6.01 8.49
C LEU A 334 -6.11 6.20 7.20
N GLN A 335 -5.46 6.06 6.05
CA GLN A 335 -6.13 5.97 4.74
C GLN A 335 -6.18 4.49 4.34
N CYS A 336 -7.38 3.94 4.27
CA CYS A 336 -7.66 2.55 3.98
C CYS A 336 -8.48 2.44 2.68
N ASP A 337 -7.83 2.64 1.53
CA ASP A 337 -8.48 2.51 0.22
C ASP A 337 -8.30 1.08 -0.28
N THR A 338 -9.36 0.30 -0.22
CA THR A 338 -9.38 -1.14 -0.50
C THR A 338 -10.19 -1.46 -1.75
N GLN A 339 -10.21 -2.72 -2.16
CA GLN A 339 -11.01 -3.15 -3.32
C GLN A 339 -12.53 -3.12 -3.08
N ALA A 340 -12.96 -3.24 -1.81
CA ALA A 340 -14.38 -3.40 -1.51
C ALA A 340 -14.96 -2.30 -0.61
N ASP A 341 -14.22 -1.83 0.38
CA ASP A 341 -14.74 -0.96 1.45
C ASP A 341 -13.68 0.06 1.85
N SER A 342 -13.57 1.11 1.06
CA SER A 342 -12.59 2.18 1.28
C SER A 342 -13.08 3.18 2.32
N PHE A 343 -12.18 3.59 3.24
CA PHE A 343 -12.50 4.54 4.31
C PHE A 343 -11.26 5.29 4.80
N LEU A 344 -11.51 6.44 5.43
CA LEU A 344 -10.59 7.08 6.37
C LEU A 344 -11.00 6.73 7.79
N LEU A 345 -10.03 6.58 8.67
CA LEU A 345 -10.23 6.25 10.07
C LEU A 345 -9.38 7.16 10.96
N ALA A 346 -10.00 7.79 11.95
CA ALA A 346 -9.29 8.46 13.02
C ALA A 346 -9.52 7.74 14.35
N LEU A 347 -8.41 7.40 15.00
CA LEU A 347 -8.37 6.76 16.31
C LEU A 347 -7.87 7.78 17.35
N ASP A 348 -8.40 7.73 18.55
CA ASP A 348 -7.83 8.48 19.68
C ASP A 348 -6.45 7.93 20.03
N GLY A 349 -5.43 8.79 19.98
CA GLY A 349 -4.05 8.40 20.19
C GLY A 349 -3.76 7.82 21.57
N SER A 350 -4.59 8.16 22.56
CA SER A 350 -4.41 7.68 23.93
C SER A 350 -5.07 6.32 24.17
N THR A 351 -6.14 5.99 23.45
CA THR A 351 -6.98 4.82 23.75
C THR A 351 -7.17 3.86 22.58
N GLY A 352 -6.85 4.29 21.35
CA GLY A 352 -7.13 3.54 20.12
C GLY A 352 -8.61 3.48 19.74
N LYS A 353 -9.52 4.13 20.47
CA LYS A 353 -10.94 4.17 20.14
C LYS A 353 -11.20 5.00 18.90
N THR A 354 -12.13 4.57 18.08
CA THR A 354 -12.57 5.33 16.90
C THR A 354 -13.16 6.67 17.31
N ILE A 355 -12.63 7.76 16.75
CA ILE A 355 -13.19 9.11 16.87
C ILE A 355 -14.18 9.33 15.73
N TRP A 356 -13.74 9.07 14.48
CA TRP A 356 -14.58 9.13 13.30
C TRP A 356 -14.10 8.13 12.24
N LYS A 357 -15.03 7.71 11.38
CA LYS A 357 -14.78 6.89 10.20
C LYS A 357 -15.55 7.47 9.04
N THR A 358 -14.90 7.77 7.93
CA THR A 358 -15.52 8.32 6.72
C THR A 358 -15.42 7.31 5.59
N LYS A 359 -16.55 6.83 5.10
CA LYS A 359 -16.63 5.97 3.92
C LYS A 359 -16.17 6.74 2.69
N ARG A 360 -15.45 6.06 1.78
CA ARG A 360 -14.92 6.64 0.55
C ARG A 360 -15.34 5.80 -0.65
N GLU A 361 -15.63 6.47 -1.75
CA GLU A 361 -15.83 5.84 -3.06
C GLU A 361 -14.49 5.77 -3.80
N GLU A 362 -13.57 4.98 -3.24
CA GLU A 362 -12.23 4.80 -3.80
C GLU A 362 -11.96 3.33 -4.12
N ILE A 363 -11.06 3.11 -5.06
CA ILE A 363 -10.40 1.85 -5.33
C ILE A 363 -8.99 1.90 -4.74
N PRO A 364 -8.23 0.78 -4.69
CA PRO A 364 -6.94 0.73 -4.03
C PRO A 364 -6.02 1.90 -4.35
N SER A 365 -5.46 2.48 -3.30
CA SER A 365 -4.43 3.51 -3.34
C SER A 365 -3.46 3.36 -2.17
N TRP A 366 -2.25 3.89 -2.30
CA TRP A 366 -1.14 3.67 -1.36
C TRP A 366 -0.58 4.97 -0.77
N GLY A 367 -1.14 6.13 -1.15
CA GLY A 367 -0.71 7.43 -0.65
C GLY A 367 -0.89 7.56 0.86
N THR A 368 0.08 8.15 1.54
CA THR A 368 -0.05 8.56 2.94
C THR A 368 -0.79 9.89 2.99
N PRO A 369 -1.80 10.08 3.84
CA PRO A 369 -2.48 11.37 3.96
C PRO A 369 -1.58 12.44 4.57
N THR A 370 -1.84 13.71 4.26
CA THR A 370 -1.13 14.85 4.83
C THR A 370 -2.10 15.80 5.50
N VAL A 371 -1.82 16.22 6.73
CA VAL A 371 -2.55 17.33 7.36
C VAL A 371 -1.72 18.59 7.27
N ALA A 372 -2.27 19.60 6.60
CA ALA A 372 -1.68 20.93 6.49
C ALA A 372 -2.44 21.96 7.31
N LYS A 373 -1.70 22.88 7.93
CA LYS A 373 -2.28 24.07 8.56
C LYS A 373 -2.39 25.17 7.50
N THR A 374 -3.60 25.45 7.02
CA THR A 374 -3.85 26.47 6.01
C THR A 374 -4.49 27.72 6.63
N ALA A 375 -4.56 28.81 5.87
CA ALA A 375 -5.25 30.03 6.29
C ALA A 375 -6.75 29.81 6.54
N THR A 376 -7.36 28.82 5.86
CA THR A 376 -8.78 28.45 6.01
C THR A 376 -9.04 27.39 7.07
N GLY A 377 -8.02 27.02 7.86
CA GLY A 377 -8.05 25.97 8.86
C GLY A 377 -7.27 24.72 8.45
N PRO A 378 -7.16 23.72 9.33
CA PRO A 378 -6.44 22.49 9.02
C PRO A 378 -7.22 21.68 7.95
N GLN A 379 -6.48 21.10 7.00
CA GLN A 379 -7.02 20.24 5.97
C GLN A 379 -6.24 18.92 5.91
N LEU A 380 -6.96 17.81 5.95
CA LEU A 380 -6.43 16.46 5.71
C LEU A 380 -6.60 16.15 4.22
N VAL A 381 -5.50 16.09 3.48
CA VAL A 381 -5.53 15.81 2.05
C VAL A 381 -5.07 14.38 1.78
N THR A 382 -5.83 13.68 0.94
CA THR A 382 -5.57 12.32 0.48
C THR A 382 -5.37 12.31 -1.02
N ASN A 383 -4.43 11.48 -1.49
CA ASN A 383 -4.27 11.17 -2.89
C ASN A 383 -4.78 9.75 -3.14
N ALA A 384 -5.75 9.62 -4.05
CA ALA A 384 -6.36 8.33 -4.33
C ALA A 384 -6.72 8.17 -5.82
N SER A 385 -7.10 6.95 -6.18
CA SER A 385 -7.22 6.53 -7.58
C SER A 385 -8.41 7.13 -8.32
N ASN A 386 -9.51 7.47 -7.62
CA ASN A 386 -10.66 8.14 -8.24
C ASN A 386 -10.59 9.66 -8.05
N TYR A 387 -10.30 10.09 -6.80
CA TYR A 387 -10.25 11.51 -6.47
C TYR A 387 -9.11 11.84 -5.51
N ILE A 388 -8.52 13.00 -5.70
CA ILE A 388 -7.81 13.72 -4.65
C ILE A 388 -8.88 14.39 -3.80
N ARG A 389 -8.82 14.25 -2.45
CA ARG A 389 -9.83 14.84 -1.57
C ARG A 389 -9.20 15.51 -0.37
N ALA A 390 -9.83 16.59 0.08
CA ALA A 390 -9.54 17.19 1.38
C ALA A 390 -10.71 17.00 2.34
N TYR A 391 -10.37 16.84 3.62
CA TYR A 391 -11.31 16.65 4.71
C TYR A 391 -10.98 17.58 5.89
N ASP A 392 -11.99 17.90 6.70
CA ASP A 392 -11.74 18.44 8.04
C ASP A 392 -11.17 17.31 8.93
N PRO A 393 -9.92 17.41 9.38
CA PRO A 393 -9.33 16.34 10.18
C PRO A 393 -9.98 16.14 11.56
N LYS A 394 -10.83 17.06 12.02
CA LYS A 394 -11.54 16.94 13.31
C LYS A 394 -12.64 15.91 13.26
N ASN A 395 -13.34 15.77 12.12
CA ASN A 395 -14.56 14.98 12.00
C ASN A 395 -14.65 14.13 10.72
N GLY A 396 -13.65 14.23 9.81
CA GLY A 396 -13.61 13.48 8.56
C GLY A 396 -14.61 13.96 7.50
N GLN A 397 -15.20 15.16 7.64
CA GLN A 397 -16.10 15.75 6.64
C GLN A 397 -15.30 16.18 5.41
N GLU A 398 -15.75 15.78 4.22
CA GLU A 398 -15.14 16.19 2.96
C GLU A 398 -15.32 17.71 2.72
N LEU A 399 -14.23 18.40 2.38
CA LEU A 399 -14.20 19.82 2.08
C LEU A 399 -14.21 20.08 0.58
N TRP A 400 -13.40 19.32 -0.16
CA TRP A 400 -13.34 19.38 -1.61
C TRP A 400 -12.84 18.06 -2.20
N ARG A 401 -13.11 17.86 -3.49
CA ARG A 401 -12.58 16.77 -4.31
C ARG A 401 -12.11 17.25 -5.66
N LEU A 402 -11.18 16.54 -6.27
CA LEU A 402 -10.62 16.81 -7.58
C LEU A 402 -10.45 15.47 -8.33
N GLY A 403 -11.15 15.31 -9.45
CA GLY A 403 -11.00 14.19 -10.37
C GLY A 403 -9.77 14.33 -11.28
N GLY A 404 -9.46 13.28 -12.03
CA GLY A 404 -8.34 13.26 -12.99
C GLY A 404 -7.03 12.69 -12.43
N SER A 405 -7.07 12.07 -11.25
CA SER A 405 -5.95 11.25 -10.75
C SER A 405 -5.75 10.01 -11.63
N SER A 406 -4.53 9.49 -11.70
CA SER A 406 -4.31 8.17 -12.32
C SER A 406 -4.69 7.05 -11.36
N LYS A 407 -4.96 5.85 -11.90
CA LYS A 407 -5.19 4.66 -11.07
C LYS A 407 -3.89 4.23 -10.38
N ILE A 408 -4.01 3.47 -9.28
CA ILE A 408 -2.86 2.92 -8.52
C ILE A 408 -1.94 4.04 -8.03
N THR A 409 -2.50 4.90 -7.18
CA THR A 409 -1.86 6.12 -6.70
C THR A 409 -1.01 5.82 -5.46
N ALA A 410 0.26 6.22 -5.46
CA ALA A 410 1.19 6.03 -4.34
C ALA A 410 1.76 7.34 -3.75
N PRO A 411 2.02 8.41 -4.51
CA PRO A 411 2.61 9.63 -3.96
C PRO A 411 1.72 10.31 -2.93
N THR A 412 2.35 10.83 -1.89
CA THR A 412 1.73 11.59 -0.80
C THR A 412 1.46 13.04 -1.25
N PRO A 413 0.32 13.68 -0.88
CA PRO A 413 0.13 15.12 -1.08
C PRO A 413 1.18 15.93 -0.30
N VAL A 414 1.72 16.96 -0.93
CA VAL A 414 2.69 17.89 -0.31
C VAL A 414 2.04 19.26 -0.16
N PHE A 415 2.18 19.89 0.99
CA PHE A 415 1.77 21.27 1.22
C PHE A 415 3.00 22.15 1.44
N ALA A 416 3.16 23.15 0.59
CA ALA A 416 4.23 24.14 0.70
C ALA A 416 3.80 25.44 -0.01
N ASP A 417 4.35 26.57 0.41
CA ASP A 417 4.10 27.89 -0.20
C ASP A 417 2.59 28.17 -0.39
N ASN A 418 1.78 27.75 0.56
CA ASN A 418 0.32 27.89 0.59
C ASN A 418 -0.41 27.22 -0.58
N VAL A 419 0.11 26.12 -1.12
CA VAL A 419 -0.57 25.27 -2.11
C VAL A 419 -0.38 23.78 -1.79
N PHE A 420 -1.34 22.96 -2.20
CA PHE A 420 -1.17 21.52 -2.25
C PHE A 420 -0.63 21.10 -3.60
N VAL A 421 0.43 20.30 -3.60
CA VAL A 421 0.95 19.63 -4.79
C VAL A 421 0.59 18.16 -4.70
N VAL A 422 -0.12 17.66 -5.70
CA VAL A 422 -0.53 16.26 -5.76
C VAL A 422 -0.20 15.70 -7.15
N VAL A 423 0.48 14.56 -7.16
CA VAL A 423 0.88 13.89 -8.39
C VAL A 423 0.45 12.43 -8.37
N SER A 424 0.24 11.86 -9.54
CA SER A 424 0.12 10.41 -9.71
C SER A 424 0.72 9.99 -11.05
N GLY A 425 1.19 8.76 -11.19
CA GLY A 425 2.14 8.47 -12.26
C GLY A 425 1.81 7.31 -13.19
N ARG A 426 0.64 6.68 -13.05
CA ARG A 426 0.24 5.63 -13.98
C ARG A 426 -0.23 6.23 -15.30
N ALA A 427 0.25 5.66 -16.40
CA ALA A 427 -0.20 6.06 -17.74
C ALA A 427 -1.70 5.72 -17.95
N PRO A 428 -2.41 6.47 -18.80
CA PRO A 428 -1.90 7.56 -19.63
C PRO A 428 -1.85 8.93 -18.93
N GLU A 429 -2.57 9.15 -17.83
CA GLU A 429 -2.85 10.47 -17.26
C GLU A 429 -1.58 11.14 -16.69
N ARG A 430 -0.92 10.48 -15.75
CA ARG A 430 0.29 10.97 -15.06
C ARG A 430 0.21 12.46 -14.70
N PRO A 431 -0.83 12.89 -13.94
CA PRO A 431 -1.07 14.30 -13.68
C PRO A 431 -0.15 14.88 -12.62
N ILE A 432 -0.01 16.21 -12.70
CA ILE A 432 0.44 17.10 -11.62
C ILE A 432 -0.66 18.12 -11.40
N PHE A 433 -1.10 18.31 -10.16
CA PHE A 433 -2.05 19.34 -9.76
C PHE A 433 -1.44 20.22 -8.68
N VAL A 434 -1.58 21.53 -8.82
CA VAL A 434 -1.28 22.53 -7.79
C VAL A 434 -2.58 23.21 -7.37
N VAL A 435 -3.03 22.92 -6.15
CA VAL A 435 -4.37 23.23 -5.65
C VAL A 435 -4.31 24.27 -4.54
N ARG A 436 -5.16 25.29 -4.59
CA ARG A 436 -5.29 26.30 -3.53
C ARG A 436 -6.03 25.72 -2.31
N PRO A 437 -5.65 26.09 -1.10
CA PRO A 437 -6.33 25.61 0.12
C PRO A 437 -7.75 26.18 0.28
N GLU A 438 -8.11 27.21 -0.48
CA GLU A 438 -9.45 27.80 -0.53
C GLU A 438 -10.44 26.94 -1.34
N ALA A 439 -10.00 25.90 -2.03
CA ALA A 439 -10.84 24.96 -2.78
C ALA A 439 -12.02 24.43 -1.95
N ARG A 440 -13.22 24.36 -2.54
CA ARG A 440 -14.44 23.81 -1.91
C ARG A 440 -15.29 23.07 -2.94
N GLY A 441 -15.96 21.99 -2.49
CA GLY A 441 -16.84 21.19 -3.33
C GLY A 441 -16.09 20.39 -4.40
N ASP A 442 -16.69 20.13 -5.53
CA ASP A 442 -16.04 19.46 -6.65
C ASP A 442 -15.30 20.48 -7.53
N VAL A 443 -13.98 20.41 -7.53
CA VAL A 443 -13.09 21.31 -8.27
C VAL A 443 -12.45 20.63 -9.47
N THR A 444 -13.05 19.55 -9.95
CA THR A 444 -12.60 18.82 -11.13
C THR A 444 -12.57 19.75 -12.35
N LEU A 445 -11.43 19.79 -13.02
CA LEU A 445 -11.26 20.65 -14.19
C LEU A 445 -12.12 20.15 -15.36
N PRO A 446 -12.83 21.04 -16.05
CA PRO A 446 -13.44 20.70 -17.33
C PRO A 446 -12.39 20.22 -18.35
N GLU A 447 -12.82 19.43 -19.32
CA GLU A 447 -11.94 18.93 -20.38
C GLU A 447 -11.16 20.05 -21.07
N GLY A 448 -9.86 19.85 -21.24
CA GLY A 448 -8.94 20.82 -21.86
C GLY A 448 -8.52 21.98 -20.97
N LYS A 449 -9.13 22.19 -19.81
CA LYS A 449 -8.71 23.23 -18.86
C LYS A 449 -7.53 22.77 -18.01
N LYS A 450 -6.64 23.71 -17.70
CA LYS A 450 -5.45 23.46 -16.86
C LYS A 450 -5.44 24.29 -15.58
N THR A 451 -6.36 25.25 -15.46
CA THR A 451 -6.46 26.17 -14.33
C THR A 451 -7.91 26.44 -13.97
N SER A 452 -8.18 26.83 -12.74
CA SER A 452 -9.46 27.36 -12.26
C SER A 452 -9.19 28.24 -11.02
N ASP A 453 -10.24 28.75 -10.38
CA ASP A 453 -10.10 29.46 -9.10
C ASP A 453 -9.48 28.60 -8.01
N ALA A 454 -9.73 27.27 -8.03
CA ALA A 454 -9.16 26.30 -7.10
C ALA A 454 -7.82 25.74 -7.55
N ILE A 455 -7.55 25.64 -8.86
CA ILE A 455 -6.37 25.01 -9.43
C ILE A 455 -5.43 26.09 -9.99
N VAL A 456 -4.26 26.25 -9.37
CA VAL A 456 -3.24 27.22 -9.82
C VAL A 456 -2.78 26.85 -11.22
N TRP A 457 -2.36 25.60 -11.39
CA TRP A 457 -2.05 24.98 -12.67
C TRP A 457 -2.09 23.46 -12.57
N SER A 458 -2.24 22.82 -13.71
CA SER A 458 -2.15 21.37 -13.84
C SER A 458 -1.44 20.97 -15.14
N MET A 459 -0.89 19.75 -15.14
CA MET A 459 -0.30 19.19 -16.35
C MET A 459 -0.46 17.67 -16.33
N THR A 460 -0.46 17.04 -17.50
CA THR A 460 -0.56 15.60 -17.69
C THR A 460 0.73 15.02 -18.27
N GLY A 461 0.93 13.71 -18.12
CA GLY A 461 2.08 13.01 -18.70
C GLY A 461 3.41 13.19 -17.94
N ARG A 462 3.41 13.85 -16.78
CA ARG A 462 4.62 14.25 -16.04
C ARG A 462 4.67 13.78 -14.58
N GLY A 463 3.57 13.35 -14.01
CA GLY A 463 3.51 12.90 -12.61
C GLY A 463 4.37 11.65 -12.36
N SER A 464 4.87 11.52 -11.14
CA SER A 464 5.64 10.36 -10.65
C SER A 464 4.73 9.23 -10.18
N TYR A 465 5.19 7.99 -10.36
CA TYR A 465 4.42 6.79 -9.99
C TYR A 465 4.60 6.39 -8.52
N MET A 466 5.84 6.26 -8.06
CA MET A 466 6.15 5.86 -6.67
C MET A 466 6.68 7.03 -5.83
N PRO A 467 7.72 7.78 -6.27
CA PRO A 467 8.28 8.85 -5.47
C PRO A 467 7.28 9.99 -5.27
N THR A 468 7.12 10.44 -4.03
CA THR A 468 6.41 11.68 -3.71
C THR A 468 7.23 12.88 -4.23
N PRO A 469 6.60 13.91 -4.81
CA PRO A 469 7.31 15.09 -5.27
C PRO A 469 7.93 15.87 -4.11
N LEU A 470 8.88 16.73 -4.43
CA LEU A 470 9.53 17.61 -3.46
C LEU A 470 9.27 19.06 -3.84
N VAL A 471 8.78 19.85 -2.90
CA VAL A 471 8.72 21.31 -3.04
C VAL A 471 9.84 21.90 -2.18
N TYR A 472 10.75 22.63 -2.80
CA TYR A 472 11.87 23.22 -2.11
C TYR A 472 12.37 24.49 -2.79
N GLN A 473 12.52 25.57 -2.04
CA GLN A 473 12.98 26.88 -2.53
C GLN A 473 12.16 27.43 -3.71
N GLY A 474 10.83 27.33 -3.63
CA GLY A 474 9.90 27.84 -4.65
C GLY A 474 9.83 26.99 -5.92
N MET A 475 10.48 25.84 -5.95
CA MET A 475 10.48 24.90 -7.08
C MET A 475 9.79 23.58 -6.72
N LEU A 476 9.12 23.00 -7.70
CA LEU A 476 8.61 21.64 -7.65
C LEU A 476 9.54 20.69 -8.39
N TYR A 477 10.01 19.66 -7.69
CA TYR A 477 10.81 18.58 -8.24
C TYR A 477 10.01 17.30 -8.34
N VAL A 478 10.01 16.67 -9.50
CA VAL A 478 9.29 15.42 -9.76
C VAL A 478 10.28 14.36 -10.24
N LEU A 479 10.50 13.34 -9.43
CA LEU A 479 11.33 12.18 -9.76
C LEU A 479 10.45 11.06 -10.31
N ALA A 480 10.57 10.75 -11.57
CA ALA A 480 9.94 9.57 -12.14
C ALA A 480 10.74 8.30 -11.76
N ASN A 481 10.03 7.19 -11.57
CA ASN A 481 10.66 5.92 -11.19
C ASN A 481 11.69 5.39 -12.22
N ASN A 482 11.67 5.86 -13.47
CA ASN A 482 12.65 5.55 -14.50
C ASN A 482 13.83 6.54 -14.56
N GLY A 483 14.00 7.39 -13.54
CA GLY A 483 15.13 8.31 -13.41
C GLY A 483 15.06 9.59 -14.25
N LEU A 484 13.88 9.94 -14.79
CA LEU A 484 13.64 11.31 -15.26
C LEU A 484 13.39 12.21 -14.06
N PHE A 485 14.08 13.34 -14.00
CA PHE A 485 14.00 14.31 -12.93
C PHE A 485 13.65 15.68 -13.51
N ASP A 486 12.45 16.12 -13.21
CA ASP A 486 11.88 17.37 -13.71
C ASP A 486 11.89 18.43 -12.61
N ALA A 487 12.15 19.69 -12.96
CA ALA A 487 12.01 20.83 -12.08
C ALA A 487 11.11 21.89 -12.72
N TYR A 488 10.18 22.39 -11.93
CA TYR A 488 9.21 23.40 -12.33
C TYR A 488 9.22 24.59 -11.36
N ASP A 489 8.98 25.79 -11.87
CA ASP A 489 8.58 26.91 -11.04
C ASP A 489 7.23 26.59 -10.39
N LEU A 490 7.15 26.59 -9.07
CA LEU A 490 5.96 26.17 -8.34
C LEU A 490 4.74 27.04 -8.63
N LYS A 491 4.93 28.34 -8.83
CA LYS A 491 3.83 29.30 -9.00
C LYS A 491 3.20 29.23 -10.39
N THR A 492 4.01 28.97 -11.41
CA THR A 492 3.59 29.07 -12.81
C THR A 492 3.49 27.72 -13.52
N GLY A 493 4.11 26.66 -12.99
CA GLY A 493 4.24 25.37 -13.67
C GLY A 493 5.22 25.37 -14.86
N LYS A 494 5.99 26.47 -15.05
CA LYS A 494 7.00 26.54 -16.10
C LYS A 494 8.09 25.51 -15.84
N GLU A 495 8.37 24.65 -16.83
CA GLU A 495 9.51 23.73 -16.78
C GLU A 495 10.82 24.53 -16.77
N ILE A 496 11.65 24.29 -15.76
CA ILE A 496 12.98 24.90 -15.62
C ILE A 496 14.02 23.99 -16.28
N TYR A 497 13.97 22.70 -15.94
CA TYR A 497 14.75 21.69 -16.62
C TYR A 497 14.11 20.31 -16.54
N ARG A 498 14.50 19.44 -17.45
CA ARG A 498 14.25 18.01 -17.44
C ARG A 498 15.55 17.27 -17.66
N GLN A 499 15.92 16.47 -16.68
CA GLN A 499 17.22 15.79 -16.66
C GLN A 499 17.04 14.29 -16.47
N ARG A 500 17.79 13.49 -17.23
CA ARG A 500 17.97 12.08 -16.91
C ARG A 500 19.09 11.94 -15.90
N LEU A 501 18.80 11.28 -14.78
CA LEU A 501 19.82 11.01 -13.76
C LEU A 501 20.89 10.05 -14.30
N PRO A 502 22.14 10.17 -13.85
CA PRO A 502 23.26 9.39 -14.38
C PRO A 502 23.19 7.89 -14.08
N LEU A 503 22.55 7.52 -12.96
CA LEU A 503 22.35 6.13 -12.56
C LEU A 503 20.87 5.88 -12.32
N VAL A 504 20.29 4.97 -13.08
CA VAL A 504 18.89 4.58 -12.99
C VAL A 504 18.74 3.19 -12.37
N GLY A 505 19.54 2.22 -12.83
CA GLY A 505 19.49 0.84 -12.36
C GLY A 505 18.09 0.26 -12.45
N SER A 506 17.66 -0.37 -11.36
CA SER A 506 16.31 -0.94 -11.18
C SER A 506 15.22 0.13 -11.01
N GLY A 507 15.58 1.40 -10.84
CA GLY A 507 14.65 2.51 -10.73
C GLY A 507 14.64 3.22 -9.39
N PHE A 508 13.62 4.07 -9.17
CA PHE A 508 13.45 4.88 -7.96
C PHE A 508 12.07 4.62 -7.35
N SER A 509 12.06 4.17 -6.09
CA SER A 509 10.85 4.04 -5.27
C SER A 509 10.87 5.00 -4.08
N SER A 510 12.04 5.28 -3.54
CA SER A 510 12.27 6.27 -2.48
C SER A 510 11.94 7.69 -2.95
N SER A 511 11.37 8.49 -2.08
CA SER A 511 11.07 9.90 -2.37
C SER A 511 12.30 10.79 -2.15
N PRO A 512 12.48 11.87 -2.94
CA PRO A 512 13.52 12.86 -2.70
C PRO A 512 13.39 13.51 -1.34
N VAL A 513 14.52 13.84 -0.69
CA VAL A 513 14.59 14.69 0.50
C VAL A 513 15.60 15.80 0.27
N ALA A 514 15.41 16.96 0.91
CA ALA A 514 16.27 18.12 0.72
C ALA A 514 16.77 18.72 2.04
N ALA A 515 17.99 19.23 2.00
CA ALA A 515 18.59 20.04 3.04
C ALA A 515 19.68 20.96 2.48
N ASP A 516 19.72 22.20 2.93
CA ASP A 516 20.82 23.15 2.69
C ASP A 516 21.20 23.31 1.21
N GLY A 517 20.19 23.47 0.34
CA GLY A 517 20.37 23.64 -1.09
C GLY A 517 20.74 22.37 -1.86
N LYS A 518 20.61 21.20 -1.25
CA LYS A 518 20.89 19.90 -1.86
C LYS A 518 19.67 19.01 -1.81
N ILE A 519 19.59 18.12 -2.81
CA ILE A 519 18.55 17.07 -2.90
C ILE A 519 19.25 15.71 -2.89
N TYR A 520 18.75 14.81 -2.06
CA TYR A 520 19.25 13.45 -1.89
C TYR A 520 18.25 12.48 -2.50
N LEU A 521 18.71 11.63 -3.41
CA LEU A 521 17.91 10.68 -4.19
C LEU A 521 18.48 9.28 -4.00
N SER A 522 17.65 8.30 -3.70
CA SER A 522 18.08 6.90 -3.57
C SER A 522 17.47 6.06 -4.68
N ASN A 523 18.27 5.32 -5.44
CA ASN A 523 17.78 4.30 -6.34
C ASN A 523 17.64 2.94 -5.63
N GLU A 524 16.98 1.99 -6.28
CA GLU A 524 16.68 0.68 -5.68
C GLU A 524 17.91 -0.23 -5.56
N ASP A 525 18.95 0.00 -6.37
CA ASP A 525 20.19 -0.80 -6.35
C ASP A 525 21.16 -0.37 -5.25
N GLY A 526 20.80 0.63 -4.46
CA GLY A 526 21.61 1.06 -3.32
C GLY A 526 22.52 2.25 -3.60
N GLU A 527 22.31 2.96 -4.68
CA GLU A 527 23.06 4.18 -4.99
C GLU A 527 22.27 5.43 -4.53
N MET A 528 22.97 6.34 -3.89
CA MET A 528 22.42 7.63 -3.48
C MET A 528 23.11 8.76 -4.23
N LEU A 529 22.30 9.54 -4.95
CA LEU A 529 22.78 10.71 -5.67
C LEU A 529 22.55 11.96 -4.82
N VAL A 530 23.52 12.86 -4.83
CA VAL A 530 23.41 14.21 -4.26
C VAL A 530 23.48 15.20 -5.42
N ILE A 531 22.46 16.04 -5.54
CA ILE A 531 22.35 17.06 -6.57
C ILE A 531 22.07 18.43 -5.96
N THR A 532 22.33 19.50 -6.70
CA THR A 532 21.96 20.85 -6.29
C THR A 532 20.43 21.06 -6.41
N ALA A 533 19.83 21.75 -5.48
CA ALA A 533 18.53 22.40 -5.68
C ALA A 533 18.71 23.71 -6.46
N GLY A 534 17.62 24.22 -7.06
CA GLY A 534 17.60 25.49 -7.78
C GLY A 534 17.46 25.32 -9.30
N GLU A 535 17.65 26.41 -10.04
CA GLU A 535 17.38 26.49 -11.48
C GLU A 535 18.39 25.74 -12.35
N LYS A 536 19.56 25.40 -11.79
CA LYS A 536 20.62 24.69 -12.53
C LYS A 536 20.86 23.32 -11.90
N PHE A 537 20.65 22.28 -12.70
CA PHE A 537 21.00 20.93 -12.29
C PHE A 537 22.53 20.77 -12.22
N ALA A 538 23.02 20.29 -11.07
CA ALA A 538 24.39 19.79 -10.96
C ALA A 538 24.41 18.51 -10.11
N HIS A 539 25.08 17.48 -10.63
CA HIS A 539 25.35 16.24 -9.91
C HIS A 539 26.61 16.44 -9.07
N LEU A 540 26.49 16.35 -7.75
CA LEU A 540 27.59 16.59 -6.80
C LEU A 540 28.34 15.29 -6.49
N SER A 541 27.61 14.19 -6.26
CA SER A 541 28.20 12.89 -5.95
C SER A 541 27.22 11.75 -6.15
N THR A 542 27.78 10.56 -6.27
CA THR A 542 27.06 9.28 -6.12
C THR A 542 27.75 8.47 -5.03
N ASN A 543 26.97 7.94 -4.10
CA ASN A 543 27.46 7.21 -2.94
C ASN A 543 26.77 5.83 -2.89
N SER A 544 27.54 4.75 -2.93
CA SER A 544 27.01 3.40 -2.85
C SER A 544 26.78 2.99 -1.40
N MET A 545 25.61 2.45 -1.10
CA MET A 545 25.31 1.88 0.21
C MET A 545 25.66 0.38 0.28
N GLY A 546 25.91 -0.27 -0.86
CA GLY A 546 26.22 -1.68 -0.97
C GLY A 546 25.04 -2.61 -0.67
N GLU A 547 23.84 -2.08 -0.47
CA GLU A 547 22.60 -2.79 -0.17
C GLU A 547 21.42 -2.09 -0.87
N LEU A 548 20.37 -2.85 -1.21
CA LEU A 548 19.15 -2.30 -1.83
C LEU A 548 18.49 -1.24 -0.95
N LEU A 549 18.00 -0.17 -1.58
CA LEU A 549 17.32 0.95 -0.92
C LEU A 549 15.92 1.14 -1.49
N MET A 550 14.92 1.04 -0.61
CA MET A 550 13.51 1.27 -0.99
C MET A 550 12.87 2.39 -0.14
N ALA A 551 13.38 2.57 1.07
CA ALA A 551 12.86 3.53 2.05
C ALA A 551 13.34 4.96 1.76
N THR A 552 12.50 5.93 2.06
CA THR A 552 12.86 7.36 2.04
C THR A 552 13.72 7.69 3.25
N PRO A 553 14.85 8.38 3.11
CA PRO A 553 15.68 8.81 4.24
C PRO A 553 14.96 9.74 5.21
N ALA A 554 15.38 9.74 6.49
CA ALA A 554 14.98 10.71 7.50
C ALA A 554 16.14 11.64 7.83
N LEU A 555 15.85 12.93 8.06
CA LEU A 555 16.86 13.97 8.34
C LEU A 555 16.64 14.53 9.75
N SER A 556 17.68 14.50 10.58
CA SER A 556 17.56 14.96 11.96
C SER A 556 18.91 15.31 12.58
N ASP A 557 19.06 16.54 13.07
CA ASP A 557 20.22 17.04 13.82
C ASP A 557 21.58 16.74 13.16
N GLY A 558 21.69 17.06 11.86
CA GLY A 558 22.93 16.87 11.11
C GLY A 558 23.19 15.44 10.65
N VAL A 559 22.20 14.55 10.77
CA VAL A 559 22.30 13.14 10.42
C VAL A 559 21.19 12.74 9.47
N MET A 560 21.55 12.00 8.42
CA MET A 560 20.62 11.32 7.53
C MET A 560 20.55 9.84 7.92
N TYR A 561 19.36 9.36 8.24
CA TYR A 561 19.08 7.96 8.57
C TYR A 561 18.56 7.24 7.33
N VAL A 562 19.31 6.23 6.89
CA VAL A 562 19.01 5.48 5.65
C VAL A 562 18.72 4.03 6.01
N ARG A 563 17.52 3.55 5.68
CA ARG A 563 17.13 2.15 5.80
C ARG A 563 17.44 1.42 4.50
N SER A 564 18.33 0.42 4.58
CA SER A 564 18.58 -0.55 3.50
C SER A 564 17.81 -1.85 3.74
N VAL A 565 18.00 -2.85 2.88
CA VAL A 565 17.33 -4.15 3.00
C VAL A 565 17.63 -4.84 4.33
N SER A 566 18.84 -4.71 4.88
CA SER A 566 19.27 -5.41 6.10
C SER A 566 19.71 -4.49 7.23
N SER A 567 19.91 -3.19 6.98
CA SER A 567 20.57 -2.30 7.93
C SER A 567 19.90 -0.94 8.02
N LEU A 568 20.11 -0.27 9.15
CA LEU A 568 19.88 1.16 9.34
C LEU A 568 21.22 1.86 9.51
N PHE A 569 21.46 2.88 8.69
CA PHE A 569 22.67 3.69 8.70
C PHE A 569 22.39 5.08 9.24
N ALA A 570 23.32 5.63 10.00
CA ALA A 570 23.39 7.06 10.34
C ALA A 570 24.57 7.69 9.58
N ILE A 571 24.25 8.63 8.70
CA ILE A 571 25.22 9.32 7.84
C ILE A 571 25.29 10.77 8.29
N GLY A 572 26.47 11.23 8.65
CA GLY A 572 26.71 12.59 9.12
C GLY A 572 28.19 12.93 9.07
N ARG A 573 28.53 14.21 9.15
CA ARG A 573 29.92 14.63 9.17
C ARG A 573 30.61 14.12 10.44
N LYS A 574 31.69 13.35 10.27
CA LYS A 574 32.58 13.03 11.39
C LYS A 574 33.38 14.28 11.75
N SER A 575 33.42 14.64 13.02
CA SER A 575 34.37 15.64 13.51
C SER A 575 35.77 15.18 13.15
N GLN A 576 36.51 16.01 12.42
CA GLN A 576 37.94 15.76 12.26
C GLN A 576 38.54 15.77 13.65
N LYS A 577 39.10 14.63 14.08
CA LYS A 577 39.86 14.53 15.34
C LYS A 577 41.19 15.24 15.19
#